data_79780c676421573af57fcb1bbadd819a
#
_entry.id   79780c676421573af57fcb1bbadd819a
#
_cell.length_a   1.000
_cell.length_b   1.000
_cell.length_c   1.000
_cell.angle_alpha   90.00
_cell.angle_beta   90.00
_cell.angle_gamma   90.00
#
_symmetry.space_group_name_H-M   'P 1'
#
loop_
_entity.id
_entity.type
_entity.pdbx_description
1 polymer ?
#
loop_
_entity_poly.entity_id
_entity_poly.type
_entity_poly.pdbx_seq_one_letter_code
_entity_poly.pdbx_strand_id
1 'polypeptide(L)'
;MLIAVERLLLKIGQPRSRADELIALRRRLRDERARKIDDDERALAREVLARKLAVSAELDAVSSCRSCATGAPWPRGAYDGGDCCAGVTADLFDENELAALVHAGTRVRDLAPPPGADEHAGCAFRGPRGCTLEVAHRPGRCVHYLCDTLRRELHARGQLDLVEAKLADLNRTMQQFTQVHQAGLDRDVLAPIIDAILTR
;
A
#
# COMPACT_ATOMS: atom_id res chain seq x y z
N MET A 1 -5.99 -31.18 10.93
CA MET A 1 -4.55 -31.33 10.64
C MET A 1 -4.09 -30.49 9.45
N LEU A 2 -4.82 -30.42 8.34
CA LEU A 2 -4.50 -29.59 7.15
C LEU A 2 -4.35 -28.08 7.45
N ILE A 3 -5.24 -27.50 8.23
CA ILE A 3 -5.22 -26.06 8.59
C ILE A 3 -3.94 -25.67 9.38
N ALA A 4 -3.41 -26.58 10.21
CA ALA A 4 -2.19 -26.32 10.96
C ALA A 4 -0.93 -26.34 10.07
N VAL A 5 -0.92 -27.20 9.07
CA VAL A 5 0.18 -27.30 8.09
C VAL A 5 0.16 -26.09 7.16
N GLU A 6 -1.00 -25.66 6.70
CA GLU A 6 -1.17 -24.48 5.85
C GLU A 6 -0.73 -23.20 6.58
N ARG A 7 -1.11 -23.03 7.87
CA ARG A 7 -0.62 -21.94 8.72
C ARG A 7 0.88 -22.00 9.00
N LEU A 8 1.45 -23.21 9.07
CA LEU A 8 2.90 -23.38 9.25
C LEU A 8 3.66 -23.01 7.97
N LEU A 9 3.16 -23.42 6.80
CA LEU A 9 3.74 -23.08 5.50
C LEU A 9 3.65 -21.57 5.22
N LEU A 10 2.53 -20.93 5.57
CA LEU A 10 2.39 -19.47 5.50
C LEU A 10 3.38 -18.75 6.41
N LYS A 11 3.70 -19.30 7.58
CA LYS A 11 4.71 -18.74 8.49
C LYS A 11 6.15 -18.92 8.03
N ILE A 12 6.45 -19.99 7.27
CA ILE A 12 7.82 -20.27 6.77
C ILE A 12 8.22 -19.26 5.67
N GLY A 13 7.27 -18.72 4.93
CA GLY A 13 7.51 -17.72 3.88
C GLY A 13 7.46 -16.26 4.38
N GLN A 14 7.05 -16.01 5.62
CA GLN A 14 6.95 -14.64 6.14
C GLN A 14 8.29 -14.11 6.64
N PRO A 15 8.57 -12.81 6.42
CA PRO A 15 9.77 -12.16 6.96
C PRO A 15 9.83 -12.34 8.49
N ARG A 16 10.98 -12.74 9.00
CA ARG A 16 11.18 -13.04 10.42
C ARG A 16 11.40 -11.79 11.26
N SER A 17 11.79 -10.72 10.62
CA SER A 17 12.04 -9.44 11.26
C SER A 17 11.56 -8.29 10.36
N ARG A 18 11.43 -7.12 10.94
CA ARG A 18 11.12 -5.90 10.20
C ARG A 18 12.21 -5.53 9.19
N ALA A 19 13.45 -5.84 9.48
CA ALA A 19 14.56 -5.68 8.53
C ALA A 19 14.35 -6.57 7.30
N ASP A 20 13.94 -7.83 7.51
CA ASP A 20 13.64 -8.74 6.41
C ASP A 20 12.44 -8.27 5.57
N GLU A 21 11.38 -7.75 6.22
CA GLU A 21 10.24 -7.15 5.53
C GLU A 21 10.67 -6.00 4.61
N LEU A 22 11.51 -5.11 5.12
CA LEU A 22 12.02 -3.97 4.36
C LEU A 22 12.97 -4.38 3.23
N ILE A 23 13.79 -5.40 3.45
CA ILE A 23 14.65 -5.98 2.41
C ILE A 23 13.80 -6.57 1.29
N ALA A 24 12.78 -7.36 1.64
CA ALA A 24 11.86 -7.97 0.69
C ALA A 24 11.08 -6.91 -0.10
N LEU A 25 10.53 -5.89 0.57
CA LEU A 25 9.84 -4.78 -0.07
C LEU A 25 10.74 -4.01 -1.04
N ARG A 26 11.97 -3.69 -0.62
CA ARG A 26 12.95 -2.98 -1.45
C ARG A 26 13.38 -3.80 -2.67
N ARG A 27 13.45 -5.13 -2.55
CA ARG A 27 13.71 -6.02 -3.66
C ARG A 27 12.56 -5.97 -4.66
N ARG A 28 11.32 -6.21 -4.22
CA ARG A 28 10.13 -6.13 -5.07
C ARG A 28 10.00 -4.78 -5.79
N LEU A 29 10.28 -3.68 -5.09
CA LEU A 29 10.27 -2.34 -5.68
C LEU A 29 11.33 -2.19 -6.79
N ARG A 30 12.52 -2.75 -6.61
CA ARG A 30 13.57 -2.73 -7.66
C ARG A 30 13.20 -3.58 -8.86
N ASP A 31 12.64 -4.76 -8.61
CA ASP A 31 12.21 -5.70 -9.65
C ASP A 31 11.09 -5.06 -10.49
N GLU A 32 10.08 -4.46 -9.85
CA GLU A 32 9.02 -3.75 -10.54
C GLU A 32 9.52 -2.52 -11.31
N ARG A 33 10.46 -1.78 -10.76
CA ARG A 33 11.06 -0.63 -11.43
C ARG A 33 11.86 -0.99 -12.69
N ALA A 34 12.41 -2.19 -12.76
CA ALA A 34 13.15 -2.69 -13.92
C ALA A 34 12.24 -3.09 -15.07
N ARG A 35 10.93 -3.24 -14.81
CA ARG A 35 9.92 -3.59 -15.80
C ARG A 35 9.71 -2.44 -16.79
N LYS A 36 9.54 -2.80 -18.04
CA LYS A 36 9.09 -1.86 -19.09
C LYS A 36 7.57 -1.78 -19.01
N ILE A 37 7.06 -0.57 -18.93
CA ILE A 37 5.63 -0.28 -18.96
C ILE A 37 5.31 0.64 -20.13
N ASP A 38 4.08 0.55 -20.62
CA ASP A 38 3.58 1.48 -21.62
C ASP A 38 3.19 2.84 -21.00
N ASP A 39 2.89 3.80 -21.86
CA ASP A 39 2.56 5.16 -21.43
C ASP A 39 1.18 5.23 -20.77
N ASP A 40 0.24 4.36 -21.15
CA ASP A 40 -1.10 4.28 -20.56
C ASP A 40 -1.02 3.78 -19.11
N GLU A 41 -0.25 2.73 -18.86
CA GLU A 41 0.00 2.21 -17.52
C GLU A 41 0.65 3.29 -16.63
N ARG A 42 1.63 4.02 -17.17
CA ARG A 42 2.29 5.12 -16.45
C ARG A 42 1.34 6.29 -16.18
N ALA A 43 0.47 6.62 -17.13
CA ALA A 43 -0.54 7.67 -16.97
C ALA A 43 -1.52 7.31 -15.85
N LEU A 44 -2.03 6.08 -15.82
CA LEU A 44 -2.93 5.58 -14.77
C LEU A 44 -2.26 5.57 -13.40
N ALA A 45 -0.99 5.16 -13.29
CA ALA A 45 -0.25 5.22 -12.04
C ALA A 45 -0.16 6.65 -11.47
N ARG A 46 0.08 7.65 -12.34
CA ARG A 46 0.08 9.07 -11.96
C ARG A 46 -1.31 9.55 -11.55
N GLU A 47 -2.35 9.05 -12.21
CA GLU A 47 -3.73 9.39 -11.84
C GLU A 47 -4.09 8.79 -10.48
N VAL A 48 -3.72 7.55 -10.17
CA VAL A 48 -3.85 6.97 -8.83
C VAL A 48 -3.18 7.86 -7.78
N LEU A 49 -1.96 8.33 -8.05
CA LEU A 49 -1.27 9.28 -7.16
C LEU A 49 -2.07 10.57 -6.97
N ALA A 50 -2.56 11.18 -8.05
CA ALA A 50 -3.35 12.41 -7.97
C ALA A 50 -4.63 12.22 -7.14
N ARG A 51 -5.34 11.09 -7.30
CA ARG A 51 -6.52 10.75 -6.51
C ARG A 51 -6.19 10.56 -5.02
N LYS A 52 -5.08 9.87 -4.69
CA LYS A 52 -4.61 9.73 -3.30
C LYS A 52 -4.35 11.10 -2.65
N LEU A 53 -3.68 11.99 -3.35
CA LEU A 53 -3.40 13.33 -2.86
C LEU A 53 -4.69 14.13 -2.65
N ALA A 54 -5.66 14.00 -3.55
CA ALA A 54 -6.97 14.67 -3.44
C ALA A 54 -7.78 14.17 -2.24
N VAL A 55 -7.75 12.87 -1.92
CA VAL A 55 -8.35 12.32 -0.69
C VAL A 55 -7.63 12.87 0.53
N SER A 56 -6.30 12.82 0.55
CA SER A 56 -5.51 13.26 1.69
C SER A 56 -5.71 14.73 2.03
N ALA A 57 -5.89 15.59 1.03
CA ALA A 57 -6.15 17.01 1.23
C ALA A 57 -7.44 17.25 2.02
N GLU A 58 -8.47 16.43 1.83
CA GLU A 58 -9.72 16.51 2.63
C GLU A 58 -9.51 16.05 4.08
N LEU A 59 -8.51 15.18 4.31
CA LEU A 59 -8.21 14.62 5.62
C LEU A 59 -7.22 15.47 6.45
N ASP A 60 -6.59 16.48 5.87
CA ASP A 60 -5.58 17.30 6.56
C ASP A 60 -6.15 18.04 7.79
N ALA A 61 -7.42 18.40 7.75
CA ALA A 61 -8.11 19.08 8.83
C ALA A 61 -8.60 18.14 9.94
N VAL A 62 -8.49 16.81 9.75
CA VAL A 62 -9.06 15.82 10.68
C VAL A 62 -8.06 15.43 11.75
N SER A 63 -8.46 15.59 13.02
CA SER A 63 -7.56 15.36 14.16
C SER A 63 -7.42 13.89 14.55
N SER A 64 -8.43 13.05 14.30
CA SER A 64 -8.44 11.66 14.71
C SER A 64 -7.31 10.83 14.09
N CYS A 65 -6.93 11.09 12.83
CA CYS A 65 -5.79 10.41 12.22
C CYS A 65 -4.44 10.80 12.84
N ARG A 66 -4.30 12.04 13.30
CA ARG A 66 -3.06 12.50 13.95
C ARG A 66 -2.85 11.90 15.33
N SER A 67 -3.93 11.58 16.04
CA SER A 67 -3.90 11.04 17.39
C SER A 67 -3.96 9.52 17.46
N CYS A 68 -4.36 8.83 16.37
CA CYS A 68 -4.60 7.39 16.42
C CYS A 68 -3.34 6.54 16.68
N ALA A 69 -2.16 7.09 16.46
CA ALA A 69 -0.90 6.40 16.65
C ALA A 69 -0.22 6.68 18.00
N THR A 70 -0.88 7.40 18.90
CA THR A 70 -0.30 7.76 20.22
C THR A 70 -0.36 6.62 21.24
N GLY A 71 -1.12 5.55 20.96
CA GLY A 71 -1.16 4.36 21.81
C GLY A 71 0.17 3.59 21.77
N ALA A 72 0.71 3.25 22.92
CA ALA A 72 1.85 2.34 22.99
C ALA A 72 1.44 0.97 22.41
N PRO A 73 2.24 0.36 21.54
CA PRO A 73 1.98 -0.99 21.08
C PRO A 73 2.08 -1.93 22.26
N TRP A 74 0.98 -2.58 22.64
CA TRP A 74 0.97 -3.57 23.70
C TRP A 74 0.04 -4.71 23.44
N PRO A 75 0.42 -5.88 23.93
CA PRO A 75 1.70 -6.54 23.72
C PRO A 75 1.73 -7.15 22.33
N ARG A 76 2.84 -7.12 21.67
CA ARG A 76 3.08 -7.81 20.39
C ARG A 76 2.24 -7.33 19.20
N GLY A 77 2.12 -6.03 19.02
CA GLY A 77 1.47 -5.45 17.87
C GLY A 77 -0.02 -5.18 18.00
N ALA A 78 -0.60 -5.31 19.20
CA ALA A 78 -1.93 -4.76 19.47
C ALA A 78 -1.84 -3.24 19.64
N TYR A 79 -2.74 -2.51 18.99
CA TYR A 79 -2.79 -1.06 19.04
C TYR A 79 -4.12 -0.57 19.57
N ASP A 80 -4.09 0.44 20.42
CA ASP A 80 -5.25 1.30 20.62
C ASP A 80 -5.33 2.26 19.41
N GLY A 81 -6.15 1.95 18.46
CA GLY A 81 -6.29 2.72 17.22
C GLY A 81 -5.27 2.38 16.14
N GLY A 82 -5.43 2.96 14.97
CA GLY A 82 -4.56 2.77 13.83
C GLY A 82 -4.69 1.42 13.15
N ASP A 83 -5.90 0.88 13.05
CA ASP A 83 -6.20 -0.38 12.34
C ASP A 83 -5.63 -0.43 10.93
N CYS A 84 -5.51 0.72 10.26
CA CYS A 84 -4.84 0.83 8.97
C CYS A 84 -3.35 0.46 9.02
N CYS A 85 -2.71 0.55 10.18
CA CYS A 85 -1.30 0.21 10.41
C CYS A 85 -1.11 -1.15 11.10
N ALA A 86 -2.19 -1.88 11.41
CA ALA A 86 -2.12 -3.18 12.07
C ALA A 86 -1.66 -4.32 11.14
N GLY A 87 -1.72 -4.10 9.84
CA GLY A 87 -1.35 -5.10 8.83
C GLY A 87 0.17 -5.29 8.71
N VAL A 88 0.54 -6.47 8.19
CA VAL A 88 1.91 -6.76 7.78
C VAL A 88 2.29 -5.89 6.59
N THR A 89 3.53 -5.38 6.57
CA THR A 89 4.01 -4.49 5.49
C THR A 89 3.83 -5.10 4.10
N ALA A 90 4.07 -6.41 3.94
CA ALA A 90 3.92 -7.10 2.68
C ALA A 90 2.48 -7.09 2.14
N ASP A 91 1.48 -7.21 3.04
CA ASP A 91 0.06 -7.22 2.66
C ASP A 91 -0.45 -5.82 2.30
N LEU A 92 0.15 -4.78 2.90
CA LEU A 92 -0.17 -3.38 2.59
C LEU A 92 0.41 -2.94 1.25
N PHE A 93 1.57 -3.47 0.90
CA PHE A 93 2.24 -3.25 -0.38
C PHE A 93 2.08 -4.50 -1.26
N ASP A 94 0.83 -4.86 -1.60
CA ASP A 94 0.61 -5.94 -2.57
C ASP A 94 1.23 -5.59 -3.94
N GLU A 95 1.17 -6.51 -4.90
CA GLU A 95 1.85 -6.34 -6.18
C GLU A 95 1.31 -5.14 -6.97
N ASN A 96 0.00 -4.96 -7.03
CA ASN A 96 -0.62 -3.87 -7.78
C ASN A 96 -0.40 -2.52 -7.10
N GLU A 97 -0.50 -2.46 -5.78
CA GLU A 97 -0.22 -1.24 -5.01
C GLU A 97 1.24 -0.83 -5.16
N LEU A 98 2.16 -1.78 -5.12
CA LEU A 98 3.58 -1.51 -5.30
C LEU A 98 3.88 -1.02 -6.71
N ALA A 99 3.31 -1.67 -7.74
CA ALA A 99 3.44 -1.25 -9.12
C ALA A 99 2.93 0.17 -9.34
N ALA A 100 1.72 0.50 -8.86
CA ALA A 100 1.17 1.84 -8.96
C ALA A 100 2.09 2.90 -8.31
N LEU A 101 2.67 2.60 -7.14
CA LEU A 101 3.62 3.49 -6.46
C LEU A 101 4.90 3.68 -7.27
N VAL A 102 5.49 2.60 -7.78
CA VAL A 102 6.75 2.62 -8.54
C VAL A 102 6.59 3.42 -9.83
N HIS A 103 5.52 3.16 -10.57
CA HIS A 103 5.26 3.82 -11.86
C HIS A 103 4.78 5.27 -11.71
N ALA A 104 4.25 5.64 -10.53
CA ALA A 104 4.03 7.03 -10.14
C ALA A 104 5.30 7.75 -9.64
N GLY A 105 6.43 7.05 -9.51
CA GLY A 105 7.73 7.64 -9.21
C GLY A 105 8.33 7.34 -7.84
N THR A 106 7.67 6.51 -7.00
CA THR A 106 8.22 6.09 -5.69
C THR A 106 9.54 5.32 -5.87
N ARG A 107 10.51 5.61 -5.03
CA ARG A 107 11.85 5.03 -5.03
C ARG A 107 12.16 4.39 -3.68
N VAL A 108 13.19 3.55 -3.63
CA VAL A 108 13.65 2.90 -2.38
C VAL A 108 13.91 3.90 -1.25
N ARG A 109 14.47 5.06 -1.55
CA ARG A 109 14.78 6.11 -0.56
C ARG A 109 13.54 6.72 0.08
N ASP A 110 12.40 6.69 -0.64
CA ASP A 110 11.14 7.28 -0.20
C ASP A 110 10.41 6.32 0.78
N LEU A 111 10.87 5.07 0.87
CA LEU A 111 10.39 4.03 1.77
C LEU A 111 11.38 3.79 2.93
N ALA A 112 11.78 4.87 3.60
CA ALA A 112 12.64 4.79 4.77
C ALA A 112 11.79 4.57 6.04
N PRO A 113 12.08 3.55 6.88
CA PRO A 113 11.41 3.36 8.14
C PRO A 113 11.80 4.47 9.14
N PRO A 114 10.95 4.77 10.10
CA PRO A 114 11.30 5.71 11.16
C PRO A 114 12.45 5.16 12.01
N PRO A 115 13.32 6.02 12.56
CA PRO A 115 14.34 5.59 13.49
C PRO A 115 13.67 5.02 14.77
N GLY A 116 14.22 3.93 15.30
CA GLY A 116 13.72 3.28 16.52
C GLY A 116 12.36 2.60 16.33
N ALA A 117 11.97 2.24 15.11
CA ALA A 117 10.75 1.50 14.86
C ALA A 117 10.79 0.16 15.62
N ASP A 118 9.77 -0.07 16.47
CA ASP A 118 9.62 -1.31 17.22
C ASP A 118 9.35 -2.47 16.26
N GLU A 119 10.05 -3.58 16.45
CA GLU A 119 9.89 -4.79 15.61
C GLU A 119 8.50 -5.41 15.70
N HIS A 120 7.75 -5.07 16.75
CA HIS A 120 6.42 -5.62 17.00
C HIS A 120 5.27 -4.69 16.58
N ALA A 121 5.55 -3.59 15.94
CA ALA A 121 4.61 -2.49 15.75
C ALA A 121 3.77 -2.55 14.44
N GLY A 122 3.38 -3.71 13.93
CA GLY A 122 2.59 -3.79 12.68
C GLY A 122 3.37 -3.28 11.45
N CYS A 123 2.80 -2.37 10.65
CA CYS A 123 3.48 -1.84 9.48
C CYS A 123 4.83 -1.17 9.82
N ALA A 124 5.87 -1.46 9.02
CA ALA A 124 7.24 -0.97 9.22
C ALA A 124 7.36 0.56 9.19
N PHE A 125 6.42 1.25 8.59
CA PHE A 125 6.42 2.71 8.43
C PHE A 125 5.59 3.44 9.48
N ARG A 126 5.11 2.72 10.48
CA ARG A 126 4.43 3.34 11.60
C ARG A 126 5.45 3.97 12.55
N GLY A 127 5.28 5.26 12.78
CA GLY A 127 6.00 6.02 13.78
C GLY A 127 5.11 6.37 14.98
N PRO A 128 5.67 7.02 16.00
CA PRO A 128 4.96 7.38 17.25
C PRO A 128 3.82 8.40 17.01
N ARG A 129 3.76 9.04 15.87
CA ARG A 129 2.73 10.02 15.50
C ARG A 129 2.00 9.65 14.20
N GLY A 130 1.89 8.38 13.88
CA GLY A 130 1.24 7.90 12.67
C GLY A 130 2.22 7.42 11.62
N CYS A 131 1.74 7.31 10.39
CA CYS A 131 2.57 6.88 9.25
C CYS A 131 3.66 7.90 8.95
N THR A 132 4.90 7.43 8.81
CA THR A 132 6.05 8.27 8.47
C THR A 132 6.23 8.47 6.96
N LEU A 133 5.52 7.70 6.15
CA LEU A 133 5.54 7.90 4.70
C LEU A 133 4.75 9.17 4.33
N GLU A 134 5.27 9.91 3.39
CA GLU A 134 4.48 10.91 2.68
C GLU A 134 3.32 10.24 1.94
N VAL A 135 2.21 10.95 1.78
CA VAL A 135 0.99 10.40 1.16
C VAL A 135 1.26 9.84 -0.23
N ALA A 136 2.14 10.48 -0.99
CA ALA A 136 2.55 10.03 -2.32
C ALA A 136 3.09 8.59 -2.33
N HIS A 137 3.74 8.19 -1.24
CA HIS A 137 4.41 6.89 -1.11
C HIS A 137 3.64 5.86 -0.29
N ARG A 138 2.43 6.21 0.19
CA ARG A 138 1.54 5.27 0.89
C ARG A 138 0.78 4.42 -0.13
N PRO A 139 0.58 3.11 0.12
CA PRO A 139 -0.39 2.32 -0.62
C PRO A 139 -1.77 2.99 -0.63
N GLY A 140 -2.52 2.82 -1.71
CA GLY A 140 -3.89 3.35 -1.82
C GLY A 140 -4.77 2.86 -0.68
N ARG A 141 -4.60 1.61 -0.27
CA ARG A 141 -5.29 1.03 0.89
C ARG A 141 -5.10 1.84 2.17
N CYS A 142 -3.90 2.39 2.42
CA CYS A 142 -3.63 3.21 3.61
C CYS A 142 -4.33 4.57 3.57
N VAL A 143 -4.65 5.06 2.39
CA VAL A 143 -5.40 6.32 2.18
C VAL A 143 -6.91 6.06 2.17
N HIS A 144 -7.32 4.88 1.70
CA HIS A 144 -8.71 4.49 1.55
C HIS A 144 -9.41 4.13 2.87
N TYR A 145 -8.67 3.71 3.89
CA TYR A 145 -9.26 3.18 5.11
C TYR A 145 -9.82 4.29 6.01
N LEU A 146 -11.12 4.29 6.19
CA LEU A 146 -11.84 5.17 7.13
C LEU A 146 -12.30 4.34 8.33
N CYS A 147 -11.62 4.48 9.49
CA CYS A 147 -12.10 3.89 10.74
C CYS A 147 -13.35 4.61 11.27
N ASP A 148 -14.06 3.99 12.22
CA ASP A 148 -15.29 4.55 12.76
C ASP A 148 -15.10 5.93 13.41
N THR A 149 -13.96 6.16 14.06
CA THR A 149 -13.65 7.44 14.67
C THR A 149 -13.50 8.53 13.61
N LEU A 150 -12.78 8.24 12.52
CA LEU A 150 -12.59 9.14 11.40
C LEU A 150 -13.92 9.41 10.67
N ARG A 151 -14.73 8.36 10.44
CA ARG A 151 -16.08 8.52 9.84
C ARG A 151 -16.97 9.43 10.66
N ARG A 152 -16.98 9.26 11.98
CA ARG A 152 -17.79 10.13 12.87
C ARG A 152 -17.31 11.58 12.83
N GLU A 153 -16.00 11.83 12.83
CA GLU A 153 -15.45 13.18 12.72
C GLU A 153 -15.81 13.82 11.38
N LEU A 154 -15.64 13.11 10.26
CA LEU A 154 -16.01 13.58 8.93
C LEU A 154 -17.50 13.86 8.80
N HIS A 155 -18.35 13.00 9.35
CA HIS A 155 -19.80 13.19 9.38
C HIS A 155 -20.16 14.45 10.18
N ALA A 156 -19.60 14.64 11.36
CA ALA A 156 -19.85 15.83 12.18
C ALA A 156 -19.41 17.13 11.49
N ARG A 157 -18.48 17.06 10.55
CA ARG A 157 -18.00 18.19 9.73
C ARG A 157 -18.76 18.36 8.43
N GLY A 158 -19.68 17.46 8.09
CA GLY A 158 -20.38 17.46 6.80
C GLY A 158 -19.48 17.13 5.60
N GLN A 159 -18.35 16.46 5.83
CA GLN A 159 -17.34 16.15 4.81
C GLN A 159 -17.34 14.68 4.37
N LEU A 160 -18.13 13.82 5.03
CA LEU A 160 -18.07 12.37 4.79
C LEU A 160 -18.41 12.00 3.35
N ASP A 161 -19.50 12.53 2.80
CA ASP A 161 -19.96 12.21 1.44
C ASP A 161 -18.93 12.63 0.38
N LEU A 162 -18.29 13.80 0.58
CA LEU A 162 -17.23 14.27 -0.31
C LEU A 162 -16.01 13.34 -0.29
N VAL A 163 -15.60 12.94 0.90
CA VAL A 163 -14.46 12.02 1.07
C VAL A 163 -14.79 10.65 0.47
N GLU A 164 -15.98 10.11 0.72
CA GLU A 164 -16.42 8.83 0.15
C GLU A 164 -16.50 8.87 -1.39
N ALA A 165 -16.97 9.96 -1.97
CA ALA A 165 -16.94 10.15 -3.42
C ALA A 165 -15.52 10.13 -3.99
N LYS A 166 -14.57 10.84 -3.36
CA LYS A 166 -13.15 10.82 -3.76
C LYS A 166 -12.49 9.45 -3.59
N LEU A 167 -12.87 8.71 -2.54
CA LEU A 167 -12.42 7.33 -2.34
C LEU A 167 -12.96 6.38 -3.42
N ALA A 168 -14.22 6.56 -3.83
CA ALA A 168 -14.78 5.80 -4.94
C ALA A 168 -14.03 6.06 -6.26
N ASP A 169 -13.62 7.31 -6.50
CA ASP A 169 -12.81 7.67 -7.66
C ASP A 169 -11.42 7.04 -7.60
N LEU A 170 -10.77 7.09 -6.44
CA LEU A 170 -9.47 6.42 -6.24
C LEU A 170 -9.57 4.92 -6.51
N ASN A 171 -10.60 4.26 -6.00
CA ASN A 171 -10.81 2.84 -6.22
C ASN A 171 -11.02 2.49 -7.70
N ARG A 172 -11.85 3.27 -8.42
CA ARG A 172 -12.05 3.06 -9.86
C ARG A 172 -10.72 3.20 -10.63
N THR A 173 -9.96 4.24 -10.34
CA THR A 173 -8.67 4.47 -11.00
C THR A 173 -7.69 3.35 -10.68
N MET A 174 -7.64 2.87 -9.43
CA MET A 174 -6.80 1.74 -9.04
C MET A 174 -7.21 0.43 -9.73
N GLN A 175 -8.51 0.17 -9.89
CA GLN A 175 -9.01 -0.98 -10.64
C GLN A 175 -8.60 -0.91 -12.12
N GLN A 176 -8.72 0.26 -12.76
CA GLN A 176 -8.27 0.47 -14.13
C GLN A 176 -6.76 0.24 -14.28
N PHE A 177 -5.97 0.81 -13.36
CA PHE A 177 -4.54 0.55 -13.32
C PHE A 177 -4.24 -0.94 -13.20
N THR A 178 -4.88 -1.64 -12.26
CA THR A 178 -4.69 -3.08 -12.06
C THR A 178 -4.98 -3.88 -13.31
N GLN A 179 -6.07 -3.58 -14.03
CA GLN A 179 -6.42 -4.27 -15.28
C GLN A 179 -5.35 -4.08 -16.36
N VAL A 180 -4.89 -2.85 -16.57
CA VAL A 180 -3.85 -2.54 -17.57
C VAL A 180 -2.52 -3.18 -17.17
N HIS A 181 -2.15 -3.09 -15.89
CA HIS A 181 -0.94 -3.68 -15.35
C HIS A 181 -0.91 -5.21 -15.52
N GLN A 182 -1.99 -5.91 -15.16
CA GLN A 182 -2.09 -7.36 -15.33
C GLN A 182 -2.05 -7.78 -16.80
N ALA A 183 -2.74 -7.05 -17.69
CA ALA A 183 -2.66 -7.30 -19.12
C ALA A 183 -1.24 -7.09 -19.68
N GLY A 184 -0.48 -6.15 -19.12
CA GLY A 184 0.94 -5.96 -19.40
C GLY A 184 1.79 -7.16 -18.97
N LEU A 185 1.58 -7.65 -17.75
CA LEU A 185 2.26 -8.86 -17.23
C LEU A 185 1.99 -10.08 -18.11
N ASP A 186 0.74 -10.30 -18.50
CA ASP A 186 0.35 -11.43 -19.36
C ASP A 186 1.04 -11.33 -20.73
N ARG A 187 1.12 -10.15 -21.32
CA ARG A 187 1.85 -9.92 -22.59
C ARG A 187 3.33 -10.26 -22.45
N ASP A 188 3.98 -9.82 -21.35
CA ASP A 188 5.41 -10.07 -21.11
C ASP A 188 5.71 -11.58 -21.01
N VAL A 189 4.79 -12.36 -20.44
CA VAL A 189 4.90 -13.82 -20.31
C VAL A 189 4.60 -14.53 -21.64
N LEU A 190 3.60 -14.08 -22.40
CA LEU A 190 3.12 -14.76 -23.61
C LEU A 190 3.95 -14.43 -24.84
N ALA A 191 4.49 -13.21 -24.95
CA ALA A 191 5.23 -12.79 -26.14
C ALA A 191 6.39 -13.75 -26.52
N PRO A 192 7.28 -14.17 -25.60
CA PRO A 192 8.36 -15.10 -25.94
C PRO A 192 7.86 -16.47 -26.41
N ILE A 193 6.71 -16.92 -25.91
CA ILE A 193 6.09 -18.20 -26.29
C ILE A 193 5.54 -18.12 -27.70
N ILE A 194 4.85 -17.03 -28.01
CA ILE A 194 4.29 -16.78 -29.36
C ILE A 194 5.42 -16.67 -30.39
N ASP A 195 6.47 -15.91 -30.08
CA ASP A 195 7.63 -15.77 -30.95
C ASP A 195 8.31 -17.11 -31.23
N ALA A 196 8.46 -17.96 -30.21
CA ALA A 196 9.04 -19.29 -30.36
C ALA A 196 8.17 -20.24 -31.22
N ILE A 197 6.86 -20.05 -31.26
CA ILE A 197 5.95 -20.82 -32.11
C ILE A 197 6.00 -20.34 -33.56
N LEU A 198 6.01 -19.03 -33.78
CA LEU A 198 5.98 -18.42 -35.10
C LEU A 198 7.31 -18.54 -35.87
N THR A 199 8.42 -18.77 -35.18
CA THR A 199 9.77 -18.91 -35.76
C THR A 199 10.14 -20.38 -36.09
N ARG A 200 9.24 -21.32 -35.88
CA ARG A 200 9.38 -22.73 -36.31
C ARG A 200 8.66 -23.02 -37.59
#